data_aba71ec6a0fae8b145fea5a80dbfd2c2
#
_entry.id   aba71ec6a0fae8b145fea5a80dbfd2c2
#
_cell.length_a   1.000
_cell.length_b   1.000
_cell.length_c   1.000
_cell.angle_alpha   90.00
_cell.angle_beta   90.00
_cell.angle_gamma   90.00
#
_symmetry.space_group_name_H-M   'P 1'
#
loop_
_entity.id
_entity.type
_entity.pdbx_description
1 polymer ?
#
loop_
_entity_poly.entity_id
_entity_poly.type
_entity_poly.pdbx_seq_one_letter_code
_entity_poly.pdbx_strand_id
1 'polypeptide(L)'
;MTTLVTGAAGFLGSHVARQLAARGEEVRVLLRTSSSNRAISDLSLEYVTGDLRDVGSLERAMAGMRRVFHVAADYRLWAKRPQDIYDSNVGGTRNLLAAAKKAGIEQLIYTSTVATIAVDRPQLPNEFTDSNLAEMVGHYKRSKWMAEQEVLKAAKEGLPAIVAMPTTPVGPWDWKPTPTGKIIVDFLNGKMPGYVETGLNFVGVEECAAGHLLVSEKGRIGERYLLGAENLTLKQLLDKLAKITGLAAPSMKIPHRVALGVAYVESAFSRLIGKEPQIPVEGVKIAQHMMFVDCSRAKKELGFAPGPVAAALERAVRWYQANGYVKASRAKKMRLAA
;
A
#
# COMPACT_ATOMS: atom_id res chain seq x y z
N MET A 1 15.95 -14.87 -13.26
CA MET A 1 16.42 -14.85 -11.85
C MET A 1 15.31 -15.43 -10.99
N THR A 2 15.64 -16.30 -10.03
CA THR A 2 14.63 -16.89 -9.14
C THR A 2 14.23 -15.89 -8.06
N THR A 3 12.95 -15.51 -8.03
CA THR A 3 12.46 -14.42 -7.19
C THR A 3 11.25 -14.86 -6.36
N LEU A 4 11.31 -14.68 -5.03
CA LEU A 4 10.17 -14.87 -4.14
C LEU A 4 9.41 -13.54 -3.98
N VAL A 5 8.09 -13.57 -4.14
CA VAL A 5 7.20 -12.44 -3.81
C VAL A 5 6.26 -12.85 -2.69
N THR A 6 6.33 -12.16 -1.55
CA THR A 6 5.30 -12.27 -0.53
C THR A 6 4.24 -11.21 -0.73
N GLY A 7 2.99 -11.50 -0.39
CA GLY A 7 1.90 -10.55 -0.58
C GLY A 7 1.41 -10.43 -2.03
N ALA A 8 1.77 -11.34 -2.92
CA ALA A 8 1.36 -11.35 -4.33
C ALA A 8 -0.16 -11.44 -4.55
N ALA A 9 -0.92 -11.95 -3.59
CA ALA A 9 -2.39 -11.92 -3.63
C ALA A 9 -3.00 -10.53 -3.33
N GLY A 10 -2.18 -9.58 -2.86
CA GLY A 10 -2.61 -8.21 -2.54
C GLY A 10 -2.49 -7.26 -3.73
N PHE A 11 -3.00 -6.05 -3.56
CA PHE A 11 -3.05 -5.02 -4.60
C PHE A 11 -1.68 -4.73 -5.24
N LEU A 12 -0.72 -4.21 -4.48
CA LEU A 12 0.61 -3.89 -5.00
C LEU A 12 1.43 -5.13 -5.35
N GLY A 13 1.36 -6.17 -4.49
CA GLY A 13 2.17 -7.38 -4.70
C GLY A 13 1.80 -8.13 -5.97
N SER A 14 0.53 -8.10 -6.39
CA SER A 14 0.10 -8.70 -7.67
C SER A 14 0.71 -7.99 -8.88
N HIS A 15 0.83 -6.66 -8.83
CA HIS A 15 1.49 -5.89 -9.89
C HIS A 15 3.01 -6.11 -9.93
N VAL A 16 3.65 -6.27 -8.77
CA VAL A 16 5.08 -6.65 -8.72
C VAL A 16 5.28 -8.03 -9.35
N ALA A 17 4.47 -9.03 -8.96
CA ALA A 17 4.56 -10.37 -9.52
C ALA A 17 4.29 -10.39 -11.03
N ARG A 18 3.29 -9.63 -11.52
CA ARG A 18 2.99 -9.47 -12.94
C ARG A 18 4.16 -8.91 -13.73
N GLN A 19 4.79 -7.86 -13.23
CA GLN A 19 5.91 -7.23 -13.94
C GLN A 19 7.15 -8.12 -13.96
N LEU A 20 7.43 -8.85 -12.89
CA LEU A 20 8.51 -9.84 -12.87
C LEU A 20 8.25 -10.99 -13.86
N ALA A 21 7.04 -11.56 -13.86
CA ALA A 21 6.64 -12.59 -14.81
C ALA A 21 6.68 -12.11 -16.27
N ALA A 22 6.23 -10.87 -16.54
CA ALA A 22 6.30 -10.26 -17.87
C ALA A 22 7.75 -10.06 -18.38
N ARG A 23 8.72 -9.99 -17.47
CA ARG A 23 10.16 -9.95 -17.80
C ARG A 23 10.78 -11.34 -18.00
N GLY A 24 9.99 -12.41 -17.91
CA GLY A 24 10.46 -13.79 -18.03
C GLY A 24 11.21 -14.29 -16.80
N GLU A 25 11.03 -13.68 -15.63
CA GLU A 25 11.64 -14.16 -14.40
C GLU A 25 10.88 -15.36 -13.84
N GLU A 26 11.59 -16.27 -13.19
CA GLU A 26 11.01 -17.36 -12.42
C GLU A 26 10.52 -16.80 -11.10
N VAL A 27 9.19 -16.72 -10.94
CA VAL A 27 8.55 -16.10 -9.78
C VAL A 27 7.86 -17.15 -8.93
N ARG A 28 8.29 -17.26 -7.68
CA ARG A 28 7.59 -18.00 -6.62
C ARG A 28 6.80 -17.03 -5.77
N VAL A 29 5.58 -17.40 -5.37
CA VAL A 29 4.73 -16.59 -4.50
C VAL A 29 4.37 -17.32 -3.22
N LEU A 30 4.51 -16.63 -2.09
CA LEU A 30 4.07 -17.13 -0.79
C LEU A 30 2.62 -16.73 -0.55
N LEU A 31 1.73 -17.68 -0.44
CA LEU A 31 0.30 -17.49 -0.18
C LEU A 31 -0.13 -18.20 1.10
N ARG A 32 -0.96 -17.54 1.89
CA ARG A 32 -1.66 -18.22 3.00
C ARG A 32 -2.78 -19.09 2.44
N THR A 33 -3.12 -20.18 3.11
CA THR A 33 -4.24 -21.05 2.73
C THR A 33 -5.56 -20.29 2.55
N SER A 34 -5.77 -19.23 3.34
CA SER A 34 -6.96 -18.37 3.25
C SER A 34 -6.89 -17.26 2.19
N SER A 35 -5.78 -17.12 1.47
CA SER A 35 -5.62 -16.06 0.47
C SER A 35 -6.29 -16.42 -0.84
N SER A 36 -7.04 -15.48 -1.43
CA SER A 36 -7.50 -15.60 -2.81
C SER A 36 -6.33 -15.32 -3.75
N ASN A 37 -6.11 -16.17 -4.75
CA ASN A 37 -5.12 -15.94 -5.81
C ASN A 37 -5.68 -15.18 -7.01
N ARG A 38 -6.93 -14.67 -6.94
CA ARG A 38 -7.66 -14.06 -8.07
C ARG A 38 -6.85 -12.98 -8.80
N ALA A 39 -6.02 -12.23 -8.07
CA ALA A 39 -5.21 -11.16 -8.65
C ALA A 39 -4.02 -11.64 -9.49
N ILE A 40 -3.68 -12.93 -9.43
CA ILE A 40 -2.50 -13.53 -10.08
C ILE A 40 -2.81 -14.88 -10.73
N SER A 41 -4.09 -15.30 -10.80
CA SER A 41 -4.49 -16.63 -11.30
C SER A 41 -4.25 -16.83 -12.80
N ASP A 42 -4.08 -15.76 -13.53
CA ASP A 42 -3.76 -15.73 -14.97
C ASP A 42 -2.25 -15.78 -15.25
N LEU A 43 -1.41 -15.80 -14.22
CA LEU A 43 0.03 -15.83 -14.35
C LEU A 43 0.58 -17.25 -14.14
N SER A 44 1.64 -17.59 -14.90
CA SER A 44 2.42 -18.81 -14.68
C SER A 44 3.41 -18.56 -13.54
N LEU A 45 3.04 -18.93 -12.31
CA LEU A 45 3.82 -18.72 -11.10
C LEU A 45 3.98 -20.02 -10.32
N GLU A 46 5.06 -20.14 -9.57
CA GLU A 46 5.20 -21.20 -8.56
C GLU A 46 4.52 -20.78 -7.26
N TYR A 47 3.61 -21.60 -6.77
CA TYR A 47 2.83 -21.31 -5.54
C TYR A 47 3.36 -22.12 -4.36
N VAL A 48 3.73 -21.43 -3.27
CA VAL A 48 4.09 -22.05 -1.98
C VAL A 48 3.13 -21.55 -0.92
N THR A 49 2.55 -22.50 -0.18
CA THR A 49 1.68 -22.18 0.96
C THR A 49 2.52 -21.92 2.21
N GLY A 50 2.25 -20.81 2.90
CA GLY A 50 2.93 -20.46 4.15
C GLY A 50 2.40 -19.17 4.78
N ASP A 51 2.93 -18.86 5.95
CA ASP A 51 2.57 -17.65 6.73
C ASP A 51 3.85 -16.98 7.24
N LEU A 52 3.90 -15.66 7.27
CA LEU A 52 5.05 -14.91 7.81
C LEU A 52 5.34 -15.25 9.28
N ARG A 53 4.35 -15.73 10.01
CA ARG A 53 4.47 -16.14 11.41
C ARG A 53 5.05 -17.55 11.58
N ASP A 54 5.17 -18.32 10.50
CA ASP A 54 5.75 -19.66 10.45
C ASP A 54 7.12 -19.64 9.75
N VAL A 55 8.19 -19.67 10.54
CA VAL A 55 9.58 -19.65 10.06
C VAL A 55 9.86 -20.81 9.12
N GLY A 56 9.37 -22.02 9.43
CA GLY A 56 9.59 -23.19 8.59
C GLY A 56 8.97 -23.05 7.20
N SER A 57 7.80 -22.40 7.10
CA SER A 57 7.18 -22.10 5.80
C SER A 57 7.98 -21.08 4.99
N LEU A 58 8.59 -20.09 5.66
CA LEU A 58 9.45 -19.11 5.03
C LEU A 58 10.76 -19.72 4.51
N GLU A 59 11.37 -20.61 5.28
CA GLU A 59 12.57 -21.35 4.86
C GLU A 59 12.28 -22.19 3.61
N ARG A 60 11.17 -22.92 3.57
CA ARG A 60 10.76 -23.66 2.37
C ARG A 60 10.51 -22.75 1.18
N ALA A 61 9.84 -21.60 1.40
CA ALA A 61 9.56 -20.64 0.33
C ALA A 61 10.83 -20.01 -0.24
N MET A 62 11.86 -19.80 0.57
CA MET A 62 13.15 -19.19 0.16
C MET A 62 14.15 -20.17 -0.41
N ALA A 63 13.94 -21.49 -0.28
CA ALA A 63 14.87 -22.48 -0.80
C ALA A 63 15.09 -22.29 -2.32
N GLY A 64 16.35 -22.05 -2.74
CA GLY A 64 16.74 -21.81 -4.12
C GLY A 64 16.43 -20.43 -4.67
N MET A 65 15.88 -19.50 -3.84
CA MET A 65 15.62 -18.13 -4.26
C MET A 65 16.87 -17.26 -4.11
N ARG A 66 17.10 -16.37 -5.07
CA ARG A 66 18.19 -15.40 -5.04
C ARG A 66 17.70 -14.02 -4.58
N ARG A 67 16.44 -13.68 -4.86
CA ARG A 67 15.86 -12.37 -4.56
C ARG A 67 14.49 -12.50 -3.90
N VAL A 68 14.20 -11.58 -2.99
CA VAL A 68 12.91 -11.53 -2.29
C VAL A 68 12.31 -10.13 -2.41
N PHE A 69 11.07 -10.04 -2.89
CA PHE A 69 10.21 -8.86 -2.73
C PHE A 69 9.23 -9.13 -1.59
N HIS A 70 9.46 -8.47 -0.47
CA HIS A 70 8.58 -8.58 0.68
C HIS A 70 7.52 -7.48 0.66
N VAL A 71 6.37 -7.76 0.01
CA VAL A 71 5.26 -6.82 -0.15
C VAL A 71 4.13 -7.09 0.84
N ALA A 72 4.13 -8.26 1.48
CA ALA A 72 3.10 -8.63 2.45
C ALA A 72 3.11 -7.70 3.67
N ALA A 73 1.94 -7.17 4.01
CA ALA A 73 1.70 -6.40 5.23
C ALA A 73 0.24 -6.51 5.66
N ASP A 74 -0.01 -6.38 6.95
CA ASP A 74 -1.34 -6.10 7.49
C ASP A 74 -1.53 -4.59 7.55
N TYR A 75 -2.33 -4.04 6.62
CA TYR A 75 -2.56 -2.60 6.47
C TYR A 75 -3.90 -2.14 7.07
N ARG A 76 -4.56 -2.98 7.88
CA ARG A 76 -5.83 -2.62 8.53
C ARG A 76 -5.64 -1.45 9.49
N LEU A 77 -6.49 -0.43 9.37
CA LEU A 77 -6.56 0.70 10.31
C LEU A 77 -7.37 0.36 11.57
N TRP A 78 -8.01 -0.81 11.58
CA TRP A 78 -8.74 -1.36 12.71
C TRP A 78 -8.57 -2.87 12.75
N ALA A 79 -8.39 -3.42 13.92
CA ALA A 79 -8.40 -4.86 14.18
C ALA A 79 -9.02 -5.16 15.54
N LYS A 80 -9.76 -6.26 15.63
CA LYS A 80 -10.35 -6.72 16.90
C LYS A 80 -9.26 -6.99 17.95
N ARG A 81 -8.12 -7.48 17.51
CA ARG A 81 -6.90 -7.70 18.30
C ARG A 81 -5.76 -6.92 17.63
N PRO A 82 -5.41 -5.74 18.13
CA PRO A 82 -4.31 -4.93 17.55
C PRO A 82 -2.98 -5.68 17.49
N GLN A 83 -2.73 -6.61 18.40
CA GLN A 83 -1.52 -7.44 18.43
C GLN A 83 -1.34 -8.23 17.12
N ASP A 84 -2.41 -8.67 16.46
CA ASP A 84 -2.34 -9.40 15.19
C ASP A 84 -1.61 -8.60 14.09
N ILE A 85 -1.72 -7.26 14.13
CA ILE A 85 -1.01 -6.35 13.20
C ILE A 85 0.49 -6.37 13.48
N TYR A 86 0.89 -6.35 14.76
CA TYR A 86 2.31 -6.41 15.15
C TYR A 86 2.91 -7.78 14.90
N ASP A 87 2.18 -8.85 15.22
CA ASP A 87 2.62 -10.22 14.96
C ASP A 87 2.87 -10.47 13.48
N SER A 88 2.01 -9.90 12.62
CA SER A 88 2.17 -9.99 11.17
C SER A 88 3.29 -9.09 10.64
N ASN A 89 3.28 -7.80 10.99
CA ASN A 89 4.19 -6.83 10.38
C ASN A 89 5.59 -6.85 11.00
N VAL A 90 5.70 -6.93 12.32
CA VAL A 90 7.01 -6.91 13.02
C VAL A 90 7.53 -8.33 13.16
N GLY A 91 6.76 -9.23 13.78
CA GLY A 91 7.14 -10.63 13.97
C GLY A 91 7.39 -11.32 12.63
N GLY A 92 6.45 -11.18 11.68
CA GLY A 92 6.59 -11.71 10.32
C GLY A 92 7.82 -11.20 9.58
N THR A 93 8.14 -9.90 9.72
CA THR A 93 9.36 -9.34 9.12
C THR A 93 10.62 -9.91 9.77
N ARG A 94 10.69 -10.04 11.10
CA ARG A 94 11.82 -10.67 11.80
C ARG A 94 12.04 -12.11 11.33
N ASN A 95 10.98 -12.89 11.22
CA ASN A 95 11.04 -14.27 10.73
C ASN A 95 11.56 -14.32 9.30
N LEU A 96 11.08 -13.42 8.44
CA LEU A 96 11.52 -13.32 7.05
C LEU A 96 13.00 -12.95 6.94
N LEU A 97 13.49 -11.99 7.74
CA LEU A 97 14.90 -11.59 7.77
C LEU A 97 15.79 -12.75 8.22
N ALA A 98 15.38 -13.52 9.22
CA ALA A 98 16.09 -14.69 9.68
C ALA A 98 16.17 -15.79 8.60
N ALA A 99 15.03 -16.09 7.94
CA ALA A 99 14.98 -17.04 6.85
C ALA A 99 15.81 -16.57 5.64
N ALA A 100 15.78 -15.29 5.30
CA ALA A 100 16.56 -14.68 4.23
C ALA A 100 18.07 -14.79 4.48
N LYS A 101 18.52 -14.52 5.71
CA LYS A 101 19.91 -14.67 6.13
C LYS A 101 20.37 -16.14 6.02
N LYS A 102 19.53 -17.06 6.51
CA LYS A 102 19.82 -18.52 6.44
C LYS A 102 19.88 -19.04 5.02
N ALA A 103 19.01 -18.55 4.13
CA ALA A 103 18.98 -18.94 2.71
C ALA A 103 20.10 -18.30 1.88
N GLY A 104 20.82 -17.30 2.41
CA GLY A 104 21.90 -16.61 1.70
C GLY A 104 21.38 -15.84 0.49
N ILE A 105 20.20 -15.21 0.58
CA ILE A 105 19.63 -14.46 -0.55
C ILE A 105 20.55 -13.29 -0.95
N GLU A 106 20.59 -13.00 -2.24
CA GLU A 106 21.44 -11.95 -2.80
C GLU A 106 20.83 -10.56 -2.69
N GLN A 107 19.48 -10.48 -2.57
CA GLN A 107 18.79 -9.19 -2.46
C GLN A 107 17.41 -9.31 -1.82
N LEU A 108 17.12 -8.42 -0.88
CA LEU A 108 15.79 -8.22 -0.28
C LEU A 108 15.26 -6.82 -0.59
N ILE A 109 14.13 -6.72 -1.28
CA ILE A 109 13.37 -5.48 -1.44
C ILE A 109 12.21 -5.53 -0.43
N TYR A 110 12.34 -4.72 0.62
CA TYR A 110 11.31 -4.57 1.64
C TYR A 110 10.35 -3.45 1.28
N THR A 111 9.07 -3.75 1.21
CA THR A 111 8.03 -2.73 1.01
C THR A 111 7.64 -2.12 2.34
N SER A 112 8.10 -0.91 2.61
CA SER A 112 7.65 -0.07 3.71
C SER A 112 6.44 0.77 3.28
N THR A 113 6.34 2.01 3.70
CA THR A 113 5.24 2.92 3.38
C THR A 113 5.64 4.36 3.72
N VAL A 114 5.12 5.34 2.97
CA VAL A 114 5.21 6.76 3.36
C VAL A 114 4.70 7.03 4.78
N ALA A 115 3.85 6.16 5.30
CA ALA A 115 3.25 6.30 6.64
C ALA A 115 4.27 6.19 7.79
N THR A 116 5.52 5.73 7.54
CA THR A 116 6.63 5.70 8.51
C THR A 116 7.39 7.02 8.60
N ILE A 117 7.04 8.00 7.75
CA ILE A 117 7.65 9.35 7.76
C ILE A 117 6.78 10.29 8.58
N ALA A 118 7.42 11.07 9.46
CA ALA A 118 6.75 12.15 10.17
C ALA A 118 6.42 13.31 9.20
N VAL A 119 5.18 13.79 9.24
CA VAL A 119 4.67 14.72 8.23
C VAL A 119 4.60 16.18 8.70
N ASP A 120 4.55 16.41 10.01
CA ASP A 120 4.48 17.77 10.58
C ASP A 120 5.90 18.39 10.65
N ARG A 121 6.38 18.83 9.50
CA ARG A 121 7.71 19.44 9.35
C ARG A 121 7.62 20.77 8.58
N PRO A 122 8.52 21.74 8.84
CA PRO A 122 8.56 23.00 8.08
C PRO A 122 8.86 22.80 6.59
N GLN A 123 9.67 21.80 6.26
CA GLN A 123 9.99 21.41 4.89
C GLN A 123 9.21 20.18 4.49
N LEU A 124 9.02 20.00 3.19
CA LEU A 124 8.33 18.83 2.65
C LEU A 124 9.11 17.54 3.01
N PRO A 125 8.52 16.61 3.77
CA PRO A 125 9.20 15.40 4.22
C PRO A 125 9.65 14.51 3.07
N ASN A 126 10.73 13.78 3.28
CA ASN A 126 11.28 12.80 2.34
C ASN A 126 11.89 11.60 3.08
N GLU A 127 12.62 10.74 2.38
CA GLU A 127 13.25 9.54 2.95
C GLU A 127 14.27 9.82 4.06
N PHE A 128 14.82 11.02 4.10
CA PHE A 128 15.81 11.43 5.11
C PHE A 128 15.17 12.09 6.33
N THR A 129 13.85 12.34 6.28
CA THR A 129 13.15 12.94 7.42
C THR A 129 13.22 12.03 8.62
N ASP A 130 13.77 12.57 9.70
CA ASP A 130 13.86 11.89 10.98
C ASP A 130 12.47 11.65 11.56
N SER A 131 12.22 10.43 12.00
CA SER A 131 10.90 9.99 12.46
C SER A 131 11.07 9.01 13.62
N ASN A 132 10.20 9.10 14.61
CA ASN A 132 10.23 8.22 15.76
C ASN A 132 8.86 7.57 16.03
N LEU A 133 8.85 6.56 16.90
CA LEU A 133 7.65 5.78 17.19
C LEU A 133 6.52 6.61 17.82
N ALA A 134 6.82 7.68 18.55
CA ALA A 134 5.81 8.52 19.19
C ALA A 134 4.99 9.33 18.16
N GLU A 135 5.57 9.63 17.01
CA GLU A 135 4.92 10.34 15.90
C GLU A 135 4.03 9.44 15.06
N MET A 136 4.11 8.13 15.25
CA MET A 136 3.33 7.16 14.49
C MET A 136 1.93 7.01 15.07
N VAL A 137 0.91 7.56 14.37
CA VAL A 137 -0.50 7.49 14.75
C VAL A 137 -1.09 6.15 14.31
N GLY A 138 -1.62 5.39 15.29
CA GLY A 138 -2.30 4.12 15.06
C GLY A 138 -1.38 2.90 14.95
N HIS A 139 -2.00 1.71 15.05
CA HIS A 139 -1.26 0.45 15.13
C HIS A 139 -0.56 0.10 13.82
N TYR A 140 -1.17 0.42 12.68
CA TYR A 140 -0.57 0.18 11.38
C TYR A 140 0.75 0.95 11.20
N LYS A 141 0.74 2.28 11.38
CA LYS A 141 1.95 3.10 11.21
C LYS A 141 3.06 2.66 12.18
N ARG A 142 2.70 2.43 13.45
CA ARG A 142 3.66 1.97 14.48
C ARG A 142 4.29 0.64 14.10
N SER A 143 3.50 -0.35 13.69
CA SER A 143 4.00 -1.67 13.31
C SER A 143 4.89 -1.60 12.05
N LYS A 144 4.55 -0.78 11.06
CA LYS A 144 5.37 -0.60 9.85
C LYS A 144 6.68 0.12 10.15
N TRP A 145 6.64 1.14 10.99
CA TRP A 145 7.85 1.83 11.43
C TRP A 145 8.79 0.86 12.17
N MET A 146 8.28 0.09 13.14
CA MET A 146 9.07 -0.91 13.86
C MET A 146 9.67 -1.96 12.93
N ALA A 147 8.89 -2.49 11.99
CA ALA A 147 9.36 -3.46 11.02
C ALA A 147 10.43 -2.89 10.09
N GLU A 148 10.29 -1.63 9.66
CA GLU A 148 11.31 -0.93 8.85
C GLU A 148 12.63 -0.80 9.63
N GLN A 149 12.59 -0.48 10.94
CA GLN A 149 13.79 -0.41 11.76
C GLN A 149 14.51 -1.77 11.85
N GLU A 150 13.78 -2.89 11.92
CA GLU A 150 14.37 -4.24 11.89
C GLU A 150 15.09 -4.51 10.54
N VAL A 151 14.49 -4.08 9.43
CA VAL A 151 15.11 -4.23 8.10
C VAL A 151 16.36 -3.36 7.97
N LEU A 152 16.32 -2.11 8.40
CA LEU A 152 17.46 -1.20 8.34
C LEU A 152 18.62 -1.67 9.24
N LYS A 153 18.28 -2.25 10.42
CA LYS A 153 19.24 -2.90 11.28
C LYS A 153 19.87 -4.11 10.59
N ALA A 154 19.09 -5.01 10.03
CA ALA A 154 19.58 -6.18 9.31
C ALA A 154 20.48 -5.79 8.12
N ALA A 155 20.15 -4.71 7.42
CA ALA A 155 21.00 -4.19 6.32
C ALA A 155 22.37 -3.71 6.84
N LYS A 156 22.42 -3.02 7.99
CA LYS A 156 23.68 -2.62 8.65
C LYS A 156 24.50 -3.84 9.10
N GLU A 157 23.84 -4.95 9.43
CA GLU A 157 24.44 -6.22 9.82
C GLU A 157 24.84 -7.09 8.61
N GLY A 158 24.72 -6.57 7.38
CA GLY A 158 25.21 -7.22 6.15
C GLY A 158 24.13 -7.94 5.34
N LEU A 159 22.86 -7.91 5.71
CA LEU A 159 21.80 -8.43 4.84
C LEU A 159 21.61 -7.46 3.65
N PRO A 160 21.59 -7.95 2.38
CA PRO A 160 21.47 -7.06 1.20
C PRO A 160 20.02 -6.55 1.03
N ALA A 161 19.54 -5.72 1.97
CA ALA A 161 18.18 -5.21 2.01
C ALA A 161 18.11 -3.75 1.55
N ILE A 162 17.08 -3.43 0.75
CA ILE A 162 16.73 -2.10 0.27
C ILE A 162 15.26 -1.84 0.57
N VAL A 163 14.91 -0.62 0.94
CA VAL A 163 13.55 -0.26 1.34
C VAL A 163 12.84 0.53 0.25
N ALA A 164 11.78 -0.03 -0.31
CA ALA A 164 10.84 0.66 -1.17
C ALA A 164 9.68 1.22 -0.32
N MET A 165 9.38 2.50 -0.47
CA MET A 165 8.35 3.21 0.31
C MET A 165 7.23 3.70 -0.60
N PRO A 166 6.23 2.87 -0.91
CA PRO A 166 5.04 3.33 -1.63
C PRO A 166 4.38 4.49 -0.91
N THR A 167 3.89 5.45 -1.68
CA THR A 167 2.99 6.48 -1.16
C THR A 167 1.57 5.93 -1.11
N THR A 168 0.66 6.44 -1.93
CA THR A 168 -0.73 5.97 -1.97
C THR A 168 -1.04 5.41 -3.36
N PRO A 169 -0.86 4.10 -3.59
CA PRO A 169 -1.12 3.49 -4.89
C PRO A 169 -2.61 3.53 -5.23
N VAL A 170 -2.92 3.86 -6.50
CA VAL A 170 -4.26 3.78 -7.09
C VAL A 170 -4.17 3.09 -8.45
N GLY A 171 -5.18 2.28 -8.82
CA GLY A 171 -5.16 1.57 -10.09
C GLY A 171 -6.10 0.38 -10.14
N PRO A 172 -6.00 -0.46 -11.19
CA PRO A 172 -6.79 -1.68 -11.35
C PRO A 172 -6.33 -2.81 -10.41
N TRP A 173 -7.13 -3.87 -10.30
CA TRP A 173 -6.87 -5.09 -9.53
C TRP A 173 -6.93 -4.95 -8.00
N ASP A 174 -7.53 -3.89 -7.48
CA ASP A 174 -7.79 -3.72 -6.05
C ASP A 174 -9.03 -4.51 -5.62
N TRP A 175 -8.93 -5.84 -5.68
CA TRP A 175 -10.04 -6.80 -5.42
C TRP A 175 -10.64 -6.69 -4.01
N LYS A 176 -9.87 -6.29 -3.06
CA LYS A 176 -10.33 -5.93 -1.72
C LYS A 176 -10.00 -4.46 -1.53
N PRO A 177 -10.92 -3.54 -1.90
CA PRO A 177 -10.59 -2.13 -1.95
C PRO A 177 -9.78 -1.67 -0.75
N THR A 178 -8.56 -1.20 -1.04
CA THR A 178 -7.71 -0.55 -0.04
C THR A 178 -8.43 0.66 0.55
N PRO A 179 -7.98 1.25 1.66
CA PRO A 179 -8.59 2.48 2.18
C PRO A 179 -8.76 3.57 1.11
N THR A 180 -7.78 3.72 0.21
CA THR A 180 -7.84 4.66 -0.91
C THR A 180 -8.78 4.18 -2.00
N GLY A 181 -8.72 2.90 -2.36
CA GLY A 181 -9.66 2.29 -3.31
C GLY A 181 -11.11 2.42 -2.85
N LYS A 182 -11.34 2.33 -1.52
CA LYS A 182 -12.66 2.56 -0.94
C LYS A 182 -13.15 4.00 -1.16
N ILE A 183 -12.29 5.01 -1.08
CA ILE A 183 -12.66 6.40 -1.42
C ILE A 183 -13.16 6.48 -2.86
N ILE A 184 -12.46 5.84 -3.81
CA ILE A 184 -12.88 5.81 -5.22
C ILE A 184 -14.23 5.11 -5.36
N VAL A 185 -14.40 3.92 -4.79
CA VAL A 185 -15.64 3.14 -4.86
C VAL A 185 -16.82 3.89 -4.21
N ASP A 186 -16.60 4.54 -3.07
CA ASP A 186 -17.63 5.32 -2.37
C ASP A 186 -18.02 6.57 -3.17
N PHE A 187 -17.07 7.24 -3.82
CA PHE A 187 -17.35 8.33 -4.75
C PHE A 187 -18.20 7.85 -5.93
N LEU A 188 -17.79 6.77 -6.59
CA LEU A 188 -18.53 6.21 -7.74
C LEU A 188 -19.96 5.84 -7.38
N ASN A 189 -20.19 5.34 -6.17
CA ASN A 189 -21.51 4.96 -5.66
C ASN A 189 -22.29 6.10 -5.03
N GLY A 190 -21.75 7.33 -4.97
CA GLY A 190 -22.42 8.49 -4.38
C GLY A 190 -22.63 8.40 -2.87
N LYS A 191 -21.73 7.71 -2.18
CA LYS A 191 -21.80 7.53 -0.71
C LYS A 191 -21.07 8.60 0.07
N MET A 192 -20.48 9.60 -0.59
CA MET A 192 -19.73 10.67 0.03
C MET A 192 -20.57 11.96 0.09
N PRO A 193 -21.16 12.32 1.24
CA PRO A 193 -21.95 13.55 1.38
C PRO A 193 -21.04 14.80 1.38
N GLY A 194 -19.79 14.65 1.75
CA GLY A 194 -18.79 15.71 1.83
C GLY A 194 -17.38 15.14 1.94
N TYR A 195 -16.41 15.99 2.22
CA TYR A 195 -15.01 15.64 2.39
C TYR A 195 -14.39 16.36 3.58
N VAL A 196 -13.39 15.75 4.20
CA VAL A 196 -12.50 16.40 5.18
C VAL A 196 -11.30 17.01 4.46
N GLU A 197 -10.73 18.09 5.00
CA GLU A 197 -9.51 18.67 4.47
C GLU A 197 -8.30 17.80 4.85
N THR A 198 -7.79 17.08 3.87
CA THR A 198 -6.63 16.21 4.00
C THR A 198 -5.94 16.09 2.64
N GLY A 199 -4.73 15.58 2.63
CA GLY A 199 -3.98 15.35 1.40
C GLY A 199 -2.99 14.22 1.54
N LEU A 200 -2.72 13.56 0.43
CA LEU A 200 -1.80 12.43 0.30
C LEU A 200 -0.93 12.61 -0.95
N ASN A 201 0.19 11.93 -0.98
CA ASN A 201 0.91 11.73 -2.22
C ASN A 201 0.35 10.46 -2.90
N PHE A 202 -0.02 10.55 -4.16
CA PHE A 202 -0.58 9.45 -4.95
C PHE A 202 0.38 8.98 -6.02
N VAL A 203 0.24 7.71 -6.41
CA VAL A 203 1.01 7.08 -7.50
C VAL A 203 0.15 6.01 -8.16
N GLY A 204 0.32 5.76 -9.46
CA GLY A 204 -0.30 4.60 -10.09
C GLY A 204 0.32 3.31 -9.58
N VAL A 205 -0.49 2.27 -9.36
CA VAL A 205 -0.02 1.00 -8.79
C VAL A 205 0.95 0.28 -9.72
N GLU A 206 0.74 0.37 -11.04
CA GLU A 206 1.64 -0.20 -12.03
C GLU A 206 3.00 0.52 -12.00
N GLU A 207 2.98 1.84 -11.91
CA GLU A 207 4.17 2.67 -11.79
C GLU A 207 4.88 2.42 -10.45
N CYS A 208 4.13 2.25 -9.37
CA CYS A 208 4.67 1.91 -8.06
C CYS A 208 5.36 0.54 -8.08
N ALA A 209 4.76 -0.46 -8.74
CA ALA A 209 5.39 -1.77 -8.94
C ALA A 209 6.67 -1.67 -9.78
N ALA A 210 6.66 -0.89 -10.87
CA ALA A 210 7.86 -0.61 -11.66
C ALA A 210 8.96 0.05 -10.81
N GLY A 211 8.56 0.95 -9.90
CA GLY A 211 9.46 1.55 -8.92
C GLY A 211 10.14 0.51 -8.01
N HIS A 212 9.43 -0.54 -7.58
CA HIS A 212 10.03 -1.65 -6.81
C HIS A 212 11.10 -2.40 -7.61
N LEU A 213 10.85 -2.63 -8.91
CA LEU A 213 11.82 -3.26 -9.78
C LEU A 213 13.06 -2.35 -9.97
N LEU A 214 12.85 -1.04 -10.14
CA LEU A 214 13.94 -0.06 -10.20
C LEU A 214 14.74 0.00 -8.89
N VAL A 215 14.10 -0.10 -7.74
CA VAL A 215 14.78 -0.23 -6.43
C VAL A 215 15.67 -1.46 -6.40
N SER A 216 15.18 -2.59 -6.96
CA SER A 216 15.99 -3.81 -7.08
C SER A 216 17.19 -3.65 -8.02
N GLU A 217 17.03 -2.94 -9.13
CA GLU A 217 18.06 -2.79 -10.17
C GLU A 217 19.14 -1.76 -9.81
N LYS A 218 18.74 -0.65 -9.16
CA LYS A 218 19.59 0.54 -8.99
C LYS A 218 19.67 1.04 -7.56
N GLY A 219 18.85 0.51 -6.65
CA GLY A 219 18.85 0.95 -5.25
C GLY A 219 20.10 0.52 -4.51
N ARG A 220 20.49 1.29 -3.51
CA ARG A 220 21.64 1.00 -2.66
C ARG A 220 21.21 0.26 -1.40
N ILE A 221 21.97 -0.74 -0.99
CA ILE A 221 21.72 -1.51 0.25
C ILE A 221 21.64 -0.56 1.45
N GLY A 222 20.67 -0.78 2.33
CA GLY A 222 20.42 0.04 3.51
C GLY A 222 19.66 1.34 3.25
N GLU A 223 19.38 1.68 1.99
CA GLU A 223 18.74 2.94 1.62
C GLU A 223 17.21 2.80 1.44
N ARG A 224 16.53 3.94 1.55
CA ARG A 224 15.08 4.08 1.42
C ARG A 224 14.75 4.92 0.19
N TYR A 225 13.68 4.55 -0.54
CA TYR A 225 13.23 5.26 -1.75
C TYR A 225 11.71 5.45 -1.73
N LEU A 226 11.25 6.70 -1.71
CA LEU A 226 9.83 7.04 -1.84
C LEU A 226 9.36 6.86 -3.29
N LEU A 227 8.33 6.02 -3.46
CA LEU A 227 7.71 5.74 -4.75
C LEU A 227 6.35 6.45 -4.84
N GLY A 228 6.39 7.72 -5.21
CA GLY A 228 5.23 8.60 -5.30
C GLY A 228 5.26 9.49 -6.53
N ALA A 229 4.10 10.11 -6.87
CA ALA A 229 3.98 10.95 -8.06
C ALA A 229 3.44 12.36 -7.77
N GLU A 230 2.19 12.49 -7.32
CA GLU A 230 1.53 13.79 -7.14
C GLU A 230 1.02 13.97 -5.70
N ASN A 231 1.32 15.11 -5.08
CA ASN A 231 0.69 15.56 -3.85
C ASN A 231 -0.68 16.14 -4.18
N LEU A 232 -1.76 15.53 -3.71
CA LEU A 232 -3.13 15.96 -3.98
C LEU A 232 -3.92 16.03 -2.68
N THR A 233 -4.70 17.10 -2.51
CA THR A 233 -5.75 17.12 -1.49
C THR A 233 -6.86 16.14 -1.85
N LEU A 234 -7.65 15.71 -0.86
CA LEU A 234 -8.82 14.87 -1.11
C LEU A 234 -9.80 15.56 -2.07
N LYS A 235 -9.96 16.88 -1.96
CA LYS A 235 -10.80 17.64 -2.89
C LYS A 235 -10.28 17.56 -4.34
N GLN A 236 -8.97 17.74 -4.55
CA GLN A 236 -8.37 17.61 -5.87
C GLN A 236 -8.50 16.20 -6.45
N LEU A 237 -8.36 15.15 -5.61
CA LEU A 237 -8.62 13.77 -6.02
C LEU A 237 -10.08 13.59 -6.49
N LEU A 238 -11.05 14.08 -5.71
CA LEU A 238 -12.48 14.01 -6.04
C LEU A 238 -12.81 14.79 -7.31
N ASP A 239 -12.18 15.94 -7.53
CA ASP A 239 -12.35 16.72 -8.77
C ASP A 239 -11.77 16.01 -9.99
N LYS A 240 -10.62 15.32 -9.86
CA LYS A 240 -10.07 14.46 -10.91
C LYS A 240 -11.05 13.32 -11.23
N LEU A 241 -11.61 12.65 -10.21
CA LEU A 241 -12.62 11.60 -10.40
C LEU A 241 -13.90 12.14 -11.07
N ALA A 242 -14.34 13.34 -10.70
CA ALA A 242 -15.49 14.00 -11.34
C ALA A 242 -15.25 14.25 -12.82
N LYS A 243 -14.06 14.75 -13.20
CA LYS A 243 -13.68 14.97 -14.62
C LYS A 243 -13.66 13.64 -15.40
N ILE A 244 -13.11 12.57 -14.81
CA ILE A 244 -13.03 11.24 -15.46
C ILE A 244 -14.41 10.63 -15.68
N THR A 245 -15.31 10.80 -14.71
CA THR A 245 -16.58 10.06 -14.67
C THR A 245 -17.81 10.87 -15.10
N GLY A 246 -17.70 12.20 -15.17
CA GLY A 246 -18.84 13.09 -15.35
C GLY A 246 -19.79 13.18 -14.13
N LEU A 247 -19.43 12.53 -13.00
CA LEU A 247 -20.21 12.60 -11.78
C LEU A 247 -19.85 13.86 -10.98
N ALA A 248 -20.82 14.42 -10.25
CA ALA A 248 -20.57 15.58 -9.40
C ALA A 248 -19.65 15.24 -8.22
N ALA A 249 -18.62 16.05 -8.00
CA ALA A 249 -17.78 15.96 -6.81
C ALA A 249 -18.51 16.50 -5.58
N PRO A 250 -18.30 15.92 -4.39
CA PRO A 250 -18.76 16.50 -3.13
C PRO A 250 -18.20 17.92 -2.95
N SER A 251 -19.05 18.87 -2.59
CA SER A 251 -18.69 20.28 -2.38
C SER A 251 -18.63 20.66 -0.90
N MET A 252 -19.34 19.91 -0.04
CA MET A 252 -19.44 20.20 1.38
C MET A 252 -18.17 19.80 2.12
N LYS A 253 -17.47 20.75 2.74
CA LYS A 253 -16.35 20.50 3.63
C LYS A 253 -16.86 20.12 5.02
N ILE A 254 -16.45 18.96 5.52
CA ILE A 254 -16.82 18.46 6.85
C ILE A 254 -15.68 18.84 7.83
N PRO A 255 -15.98 19.57 8.92
CA PRO A 255 -14.96 19.86 9.93
C PRO A 255 -14.42 18.56 10.57
N HIS A 256 -13.11 18.48 10.81
CA HIS A 256 -12.48 17.30 11.41
C HIS A 256 -13.10 16.88 12.74
N ARG A 257 -13.50 17.86 13.58
CA ARG A 257 -14.17 17.56 14.87
C ARG A 257 -15.48 16.81 14.68
N VAL A 258 -16.26 17.16 13.64
CA VAL A 258 -17.52 16.48 13.30
C VAL A 258 -17.22 15.08 12.79
N ALA A 259 -16.27 14.93 11.86
CA ALA A 259 -15.87 13.63 11.34
C ALA A 259 -15.35 12.70 12.46
N LEU A 260 -14.59 13.25 13.41
CA LEU A 260 -14.06 12.49 14.55
C LEU A 260 -15.20 12.06 15.51
N GLY A 261 -16.17 12.93 15.78
CA GLY A 261 -17.35 12.59 16.58
C GLY A 261 -18.15 11.45 15.97
N VAL A 262 -18.41 11.50 14.66
CA VAL A 262 -19.08 10.42 13.91
C VAL A 262 -18.29 9.12 13.99
N ALA A 263 -16.95 9.17 13.80
CA ALA A 263 -16.10 7.99 13.86
C ALA A 263 -16.09 7.34 15.25
N TYR A 264 -16.12 8.12 16.34
CA TYR A 264 -16.23 7.58 17.70
C TYR A 264 -17.57 6.88 17.95
N VAL A 265 -18.69 7.51 17.56
CA VAL A 265 -20.03 6.92 17.71
C VAL A 265 -20.12 5.62 16.90
N GLU A 266 -19.70 5.64 15.65
CA GLU A 266 -19.69 4.45 14.80
C GLU A 266 -18.78 3.35 15.34
N SER A 267 -17.58 3.68 15.82
CA SER A 267 -16.65 2.72 16.40
C SER A 267 -17.23 2.07 17.68
N ALA A 268 -17.92 2.83 18.52
CA ALA A 268 -18.60 2.30 19.70
C ALA A 268 -19.71 1.31 19.30
N PHE A 269 -20.56 1.67 18.34
CA PHE A 269 -21.61 0.80 17.82
C PHE A 269 -21.03 -0.46 17.14
N SER A 270 -20.02 -0.29 16.29
CA SER A 270 -19.35 -1.39 15.58
C SER A 270 -18.72 -2.39 16.56
N ARG A 271 -18.17 -1.88 17.68
CA ARG A 271 -17.62 -2.74 18.75
C ARG A 271 -18.72 -3.57 19.42
N LEU A 272 -19.90 -2.99 19.66
CA LEU A 272 -21.04 -3.71 20.24
C LEU A 272 -21.52 -4.86 19.34
N ILE A 273 -21.55 -4.65 18.03
CA ILE A 273 -22.00 -5.66 17.05
C ILE A 273 -20.84 -6.55 16.51
N GLY A 274 -19.60 -6.35 16.97
CA GLY A 274 -18.43 -7.15 16.58
C GLY A 274 -17.99 -6.95 15.13
N LYS A 275 -18.38 -5.85 14.47
CA LYS A 275 -18.03 -5.54 13.07
C LYS A 275 -16.96 -4.45 12.97
N GLU A 276 -16.26 -4.44 11.84
CA GLU A 276 -15.32 -3.36 11.50
C GLU A 276 -16.08 -2.05 11.26
N PRO A 277 -15.64 -0.90 11.84
CA PRO A 277 -16.24 0.39 11.57
C PRO A 277 -15.99 0.81 10.12
N GLN A 278 -16.97 1.47 9.51
CA GLN A 278 -16.82 2.00 8.14
C GLN A 278 -15.88 3.21 8.11
N ILE A 279 -15.85 3.97 9.22
CA ILE A 279 -14.98 5.14 9.41
C ILE A 279 -14.10 4.88 10.65
N PRO A 280 -12.92 4.21 10.49
CA PRO A 280 -12.02 3.99 11.61
C PRO A 280 -11.53 5.31 12.22
N VAL A 281 -11.55 5.42 13.54
CA VAL A 281 -11.08 6.63 14.27
C VAL A 281 -9.63 6.96 13.90
N GLU A 282 -8.77 5.95 13.74
CA GLU A 282 -7.38 6.14 13.31
C GLU A 282 -7.29 6.81 11.93
N GLY A 283 -8.15 6.41 10.98
CA GLY A 283 -8.22 7.03 9.66
C GLY A 283 -8.55 8.52 9.71
N VAL A 284 -9.52 8.90 10.57
CA VAL A 284 -9.89 10.32 10.75
C VAL A 284 -8.79 11.12 11.45
N LYS A 285 -8.08 10.53 12.41
CA LYS A 285 -6.91 11.17 13.06
C LYS A 285 -5.79 11.38 12.06
N ILE A 286 -5.49 10.40 11.21
CA ILE A 286 -4.48 10.52 10.14
C ILE A 286 -4.89 11.63 9.15
N ALA A 287 -6.17 11.74 8.82
CA ALA A 287 -6.69 12.74 7.89
C ALA A 287 -6.61 14.20 8.41
N GLN A 288 -6.22 14.43 9.67
CA GLN A 288 -5.93 15.78 10.19
C GLN A 288 -4.62 16.37 9.63
N HIS A 289 -3.77 15.54 9.04
CA HIS A 289 -2.46 15.93 8.51
C HIS A 289 -2.44 15.90 6.99
N MET A 290 -1.67 16.80 6.38
CA MET A 290 -1.31 16.75 4.97
C MET A 290 -0.09 15.85 4.81
N MET A 291 -0.32 14.63 4.31
CA MET A 291 0.75 13.64 4.08
C MET A 291 1.43 13.87 2.73
N PHE A 292 1.86 15.08 2.47
CA PHE A 292 2.63 15.46 1.29
C PHE A 292 4.10 15.15 1.51
N VAL A 293 4.77 14.67 0.45
CA VAL A 293 6.17 14.27 0.50
C VAL A 293 6.90 14.66 -0.78
N ASP A 294 8.21 14.79 -0.68
CA ASP A 294 9.12 14.93 -1.82
C ASP A 294 9.68 13.57 -2.24
N CYS A 295 9.36 13.13 -3.46
CA CYS A 295 9.83 11.88 -4.05
C CYS A 295 10.94 12.10 -5.08
N SER A 296 11.69 13.20 -5.01
CA SER A 296 12.70 13.57 -6.00
C SER A 296 13.89 12.61 -6.04
N ARG A 297 14.21 11.96 -4.91
CA ARG A 297 15.32 11.00 -4.82
C ARG A 297 15.13 9.81 -5.77
N ALA A 298 13.98 9.15 -5.73
CA ALA A 298 13.71 8.02 -6.61
C ALA A 298 13.78 8.42 -8.09
N LYS A 299 13.32 9.63 -8.43
CA LYS A 299 13.43 10.18 -9.79
C LYS A 299 14.90 10.35 -10.21
N LYS A 300 15.75 10.92 -9.35
CA LYS A 300 17.15 11.23 -9.65
C LYS A 300 18.03 9.98 -9.66
N GLU A 301 17.91 9.12 -8.65
CA GLU A 301 18.84 8.00 -8.45
C GLU A 301 18.41 6.72 -9.20
N LEU A 302 17.09 6.49 -9.31
CA LEU A 302 16.56 5.28 -9.94
C LEU A 302 16.06 5.51 -11.37
N GLY A 303 15.83 6.77 -11.78
CA GLY A 303 15.13 7.10 -13.02
C GLY A 303 13.63 6.79 -12.93
N PHE A 304 13.05 6.80 -11.71
CA PHE A 304 11.63 6.59 -11.50
C PHE A 304 10.81 7.72 -12.11
N ALA A 305 10.02 7.44 -13.14
CA ALA A 305 9.23 8.42 -13.89
C ALA A 305 7.75 7.99 -13.94
N PRO A 306 7.00 8.17 -12.82
CA PRO A 306 5.59 7.81 -12.79
C PRO A 306 4.78 8.75 -13.70
N GLY A 307 3.77 8.17 -14.37
CA GLY A 307 2.81 8.92 -15.16
C GLY A 307 1.84 9.76 -14.30
N PRO A 308 0.96 10.55 -14.96
CA PRO A 308 -0.04 11.34 -14.26
C PRO A 308 -1.01 10.48 -13.45
N VAL A 309 -1.29 10.88 -12.22
CA VAL A 309 -2.24 10.17 -11.33
C VAL A 309 -3.64 10.07 -11.96
N ALA A 310 -4.03 11.05 -12.77
CA ALA A 310 -5.32 11.04 -13.48
C ALA A 310 -5.47 9.78 -14.37
N ALA A 311 -4.42 9.36 -15.07
CA ALA A 311 -4.45 8.15 -15.90
C ALA A 311 -4.60 6.88 -15.04
N ALA A 312 -3.93 6.81 -13.90
CA ALA A 312 -4.08 5.68 -12.96
C ALA A 312 -5.49 5.63 -12.34
N LEU A 313 -6.07 6.80 -12.01
CA LEU A 313 -7.46 6.90 -11.54
C LEU A 313 -8.44 6.44 -12.61
N GLU A 314 -8.22 6.78 -13.87
CA GLU A 314 -9.07 6.33 -14.97
C GLU A 314 -9.04 4.81 -15.11
N ARG A 315 -7.85 4.18 -15.09
CA ARG A 315 -7.70 2.71 -15.09
C ARG A 315 -8.42 2.07 -13.89
N ALA A 316 -8.29 2.67 -12.70
CA ALA A 316 -9.00 2.22 -11.50
C ALA A 316 -10.52 2.28 -11.67
N VAL A 317 -11.06 3.40 -12.13
CA VAL A 317 -12.50 3.62 -12.36
C VAL A 317 -13.06 2.59 -13.36
N ARG A 318 -12.40 2.42 -14.52
CA ARG A 318 -12.79 1.44 -15.54
C ARG A 318 -12.80 0.02 -14.95
N TRP A 319 -11.76 -0.32 -14.20
CA TRP A 319 -11.63 -1.62 -13.57
C TRP A 319 -12.72 -1.87 -12.51
N TYR A 320 -12.98 -0.92 -11.60
CA TYR A 320 -14.03 -1.05 -10.60
C TYR A 320 -15.42 -1.18 -11.25
N GLN A 321 -15.67 -0.43 -12.32
CA GLN A 321 -16.92 -0.54 -13.08
C GLN A 321 -17.08 -1.93 -13.72
N ALA A 322 -16.05 -2.41 -14.41
CA ALA A 322 -16.07 -3.71 -15.10
C ALA A 322 -16.19 -4.89 -14.13
N ASN A 323 -15.72 -4.75 -12.89
CA ASN A 323 -15.73 -5.81 -11.88
C ASN A 323 -16.88 -5.72 -10.87
N GLY A 324 -17.92 -4.90 -11.14
CA GLY A 324 -19.16 -4.91 -10.37
C GLY A 324 -19.12 -4.11 -9.04
N TYR A 325 -18.11 -3.27 -8.82
CA TYR A 325 -18.03 -2.41 -7.63
C TYR A 325 -18.91 -1.17 -7.72
N VAL A 326 -19.42 -0.84 -8.92
CA VAL A 326 -20.26 0.33 -9.18
C VAL A 326 -21.70 -0.13 -9.41
N LYS A 327 -22.65 0.44 -8.66
CA LYS A 327 -24.08 0.15 -8.83
C LYS A 327 -24.53 0.49 -10.26
N ALA A 328 -25.37 -0.35 -10.88
CA ALA A 328 -25.84 -0.17 -12.26
C ALA A 328 -26.48 1.22 -12.50
N SER A 329 -27.24 1.73 -11.52
CA SER A 329 -27.86 3.06 -11.57
C SER A 329 -26.86 4.20 -11.61
N ARG A 330 -25.68 4.00 -11.03
CA ARG A 330 -24.57 4.97 -11.03
C ARG A 330 -23.72 4.84 -12.30
N ALA A 331 -23.43 3.61 -12.72
CA ALA A 331 -22.70 3.34 -13.96
C ALA A 331 -23.37 3.97 -15.19
N LYS A 332 -24.72 3.93 -15.27
CA LYS A 332 -25.49 4.59 -16.32
C LYS A 332 -25.34 6.13 -16.37
N LYS A 333 -24.95 6.75 -15.26
CA LYS A 333 -24.72 8.22 -15.17
C LYS A 333 -23.29 8.62 -15.50
N MET A 334 -22.38 7.66 -15.57
CA MET A 334 -20.97 7.94 -15.86
C MET A 334 -20.78 8.20 -17.36
N ARG A 335 -19.92 9.18 -17.66
CA ARG A 335 -19.50 9.55 -19.02
C ARG A 335 -17.99 9.39 -19.12
N LEU A 336 -17.54 8.12 -19.18
CA LEU A 336 -16.12 7.86 -19.41
C LEU A 336 -15.76 8.24 -20.84
N ALA A 337 -14.64 8.92 -21.03
CA ALA A 337 -14.09 9.10 -22.37
C ALA A 337 -13.82 7.73 -23.02
N ALA A 338 -14.04 7.62 -24.31
CA ALA A 338 -13.89 6.38 -25.08
C ALA A 338 -12.42 5.88 -25.06
#